data_8dcab528e05160074e0557aa0990b096
#
_entry.id   8dcab528e05160074e0557aa0990b096
#
_cell.length_a   1.000
_cell.length_b   1.000
_cell.length_c   1.000
_cell.angle_alpha   90.00
_cell.angle_beta   90.00
_cell.angle_gamma   90.00
#
_symmetry.space_group_name_H-M   'P 1'
#
loop_
_entity.id
_entity.type
_entity.pdbx_description
1 polymer ?
#
loop_
_entity_poly.entity_id
_entity_poly.type
_entity_poly.pdbx_seq_one_letter_code
_entity_poly.pdbx_strand_id
1 'polypeptide(L)'
;MQTYKKLLMAAAATLVFSANALAVDKYKVGIEGAYPPFNNKNASGEVGGFDPDIAMALCAKMKAECEIVTSDWDGIIPALNAKKYDFIVSSLSITDERKQAVDFTDPYYSNKQQFIAPKKVDFKTDLASLKGKALGTQRSTQAATWLDDNLGTDATISLYDTQENAYLDLTSGRVDALLADKYANYD
;
A
#
# COMPACT_ATOMS: atom_id res chain seq x y z
N MET A 1 73.69 25.70 -46.23
CA MET A 1 73.56 25.40 -44.82
C MET A 1 72.10 25.46 -44.48
N GLN A 2 71.40 24.28 -44.46
CA GLN A 2 69.97 24.16 -44.16
C GLN A 2 69.81 23.53 -42.78
N THR A 3 69.28 24.31 -41.87
CA THR A 3 68.93 23.88 -40.52
C THR A 3 67.55 23.28 -40.55
N TYR A 4 67.48 21.92 -40.32
CA TYR A 4 66.23 21.23 -40.18
C TYR A 4 65.67 21.43 -38.75
N LYS A 5 64.57 22.17 -38.68
CA LYS A 5 63.76 22.23 -37.45
C LYS A 5 62.92 20.96 -37.33
N LYS A 6 63.27 20.13 -36.38
CA LYS A 6 62.44 19.00 -36.00
C LYS A 6 61.26 19.51 -35.19
N LEU A 7 60.04 19.43 -35.78
CA LEU A 7 58.80 19.63 -35.05
C LEU A 7 58.52 18.34 -34.28
N LEU A 8 58.59 18.40 -32.95
CA LEU A 8 58.07 17.40 -32.06
C LEU A 8 56.57 17.67 -31.90
N MET A 9 55.71 16.85 -32.56
CA MET A 9 54.28 16.78 -32.26
C MET A 9 54.11 15.94 -31.00
N ALA A 10 53.83 16.55 -29.87
CA ALA A 10 53.34 15.88 -28.68
C ALA A 10 51.86 15.63 -28.88
N ALA A 11 51.52 14.38 -29.20
CA ALA A 11 50.13 13.92 -29.18
C ALA A 11 49.70 13.73 -27.71
N ALA A 12 49.01 14.73 -27.17
CA ALA A 12 48.32 14.59 -25.89
C ALA A 12 47.08 13.69 -26.08
N ALA A 13 47.24 12.42 -25.78
CA ALA A 13 46.08 11.51 -25.67
C ALA A 13 45.28 11.89 -24.43
N THR A 14 44.25 12.71 -24.61
CA THR A 14 43.23 12.92 -23.58
C THR A 14 42.41 11.65 -23.45
N LEU A 15 42.72 10.84 -22.47
CA LEU A 15 41.85 9.78 -21.98
C LEU A 15 40.58 10.43 -21.38
N VAL A 16 39.54 10.50 -22.19
CA VAL A 16 38.21 10.83 -21.71
C VAL A 16 37.73 9.60 -20.94
N PHE A 17 37.96 9.62 -19.65
CA PHE A 17 37.26 8.72 -18.73
C PHE A 17 35.79 9.13 -18.80
N SER A 18 35.02 8.47 -19.65
CA SER A 18 33.55 8.46 -19.57
C SER A 18 33.19 7.79 -18.25
N ALA A 19 33.07 8.58 -17.19
CA ALA A 19 32.37 8.12 -15.98
C ALA A 19 30.96 7.82 -16.45
N ASN A 20 30.68 6.53 -16.71
CA ASN A 20 29.32 6.05 -16.75
C ASN A 20 28.78 6.27 -15.32
N ALA A 21 28.20 7.44 -15.08
CA ALA A 21 27.32 7.63 -13.96
C ALA A 21 26.20 6.62 -14.19
N LEU A 22 26.26 5.48 -13.45
CA LEU A 22 25.14 4.55 -13.39
C LEU A 22 23.98 5.41 -12.91
N ALA A 23 23.02 5.69 -13.81
CA ALA A 23 21.81 6.37 -13.43
C ALA A 23 21.13 5.50 -12.35
N VAL A 24 20.89 6.10 -11.20
CA VAL A 24 20.14 5.42 -10.14
C VAL A 24 18.71 5.30 -10.65
N ASP A 25 18.18 4.09 -10.63
CA ASP A 25 16.79 3.84 -11.00
C ASP A 25 15.86 4.61 -10.06
N LYS A 26 14.80 5.20 -10.62
CA LYS A 26 13.82 5.98 -9.85
C LYS A 26 12.45 5.33 -9.99
N TYR A 27 11.82 5.09 -8.85
CA TYR A 27 10.50 4.48 -8.81
C TYR A 27 9.53 5.30 -7.95
N LYS A 28 8.26 5.20 -8.29
CA LYS A 28 7.16 5.69 -7.47
C LYS A 28 6.45 4.51 -6.82
N VAL A 29 6.14 4.65 -5.54
CA VAL A 29 5.46 3.64 -4.74
C VAL A 29 4.09 4.14 -4.31
N GLY A 30 3.04 3.47 -4.75
CA GLY A 30 1.65 3.77 -4.39
C GLY A 30 1.32 3.26 -2.99
N ILE A 31 0.80 4.12 -2.15
CA ILE A 31 0.36 3.81 -0.77
C ILE A 31 -0.97 4.53 -0.52
N GLU A 32 -1.88 3.92 0.25
CA GLU A 32 -3.16 4.56 0.60
C GLU A 32 -2.94 5.80 1.49
N GLY A 33 -2.20 5.65 2.59
CA GLY A 33 -1.94 6.71 3.56
C GLY A 33 -3.11 7.00 4.51
N ALA A 34 -4.04 6.04 4.69
CA ALA A 34 -5.20 6.13 5.57
C ALA A 34 -5.50 4.81 6.30
N TYR A 35 -4.48 3.98 6.53
CA TYR A 35 -4.60 2.64 7.11
C TYR A 35 -3.62 2.42 8.28
N PRO A 36 -3.79 3.10 9.43
CA PRO A 36 -2.93 2.92 10.59
C PRO A 36 -3.05 1.49 11.18
N PRO A 37 -1.97 0.94 11.77
CA PRO A 37 -0.62 1.48 11.87
C PRO A 37 0.26 1.19 10.63
N PHE A 38 -0.30 0.59 9.58
CA PHE A 38 0.45 0.18 8.39
C PHE A 38 0.90 1.36 7.55
N ASN A 39 0.01 2.30 7.27
CA ASN A 39 0.33 3.52 6.55
C ASN A 39 -0.67 4.63 6.92
N ASN A 40 -0.17 5.78 7.28
CA ASN A 40 -1.00 6.95 7.59
C ASN A 40 -0.25 8.25 7.33
N LYS A 41 -0.98 9.30 7.03
CA LYS A 41 -0.43 10.65 6.90
C LYS A 41 -0.40 11.32 8.28
N ASN A 42 0.75 11.89 8.60
CA ASN A 42 0.87 12.79 9.76
C ASN A 42 0.30 14.20 9.45
N ALA A 43 0.30 15.08 10.43
CA ALA A 43 -0.24 16.43 10.28
C ALA A 43 0.50 17.28 9.22
N SER A 44 1.75 16.94 8.87
CA SER A 44 2.51 17.59 7.79
C SER A 44 2.24 16.96 6.40
N GLY A 45 1.41 15.91 6.33
CA GLY A 45 1.09 15.21 5.09
C GLY A 45 2.11 14.14 4.69
N GLU A 46 3.12 13.89 5.52
CA GLU A 46 4.11 12.84 5.30
C GLU A 46 3.53 11.48 5.66
N VAL A 47 3.77 10.48 4.82
CA VAL A 47 3.29 9.10 5.00
C VAL A 47 4.30 8.32 5.83
N GLY A 48 3.85 7.78 6.96
CA GLY A 48 4.64 6.91 7.82
C GLY A 48 3.92 5.60 8.10
N GLY A 49 4.63 4.65 8.73
CA GLY A 49 4.12 3.35 9.15
C GLY A 49 4.88 2.18 8.53
N PHE A 50 4.36 0.99 8.76
CA PHE A 50 5.01 -0.26 8.35
C PHE A 50 5.21 -0.37 6.81
N ASP A 51 4.18 -0.06 6.03
CA ASP A 51 4.24 -0.17 4.57
C ASP A 51 5.30 0.76 3.93
N PRO A 52 5.36 2.08 4.26
CA PRO A 52 6.41 2.93 3.75
C PRO A 52 7.81 2.51 4.20
N ASP A 53 7.98 1.98 5.43
CA ASP A 53 9.26 1.47 5.90
C ASP A 53 9.72 0.26 5.06
N ILE A 54 8.82 -0.69 4.77
CA ILE A 54 9.08 -1.81 3.87
C ILE A 54 9.41 -1.32 2.45
N ALA A 55 8.63 -0.38 1.91
CA ALA A 55 8.87 0.19 0.58
C ALA A 55 10.28 0.78 0.48
N MET A 56 10.68 1.61 1.44
CA MET A 56 11.99 2.26 1.44
C MET A 56 13.13 1.26 1.66
N ALA A 57 12.92 0.21 2.47
CA ALA A 57 13.90 -0.86 2.64
C ALA A 57 14.10 -1.68 1.35
N LEU A 58 13.04 -1.95 0.61
CA LEU A 58 13.11 -2.61 -0.69
C LEU A 58 13.85 -1.75 -1.71
N CYS A 59 13.54 -0.45 -1.79
CA CYS A 59 14.21 0.51 -2.66
C CYS A 59 15.71 0.59 -2.36
N ALA A 60 16.09 0.64 -1.08
CA ALA A 60 17.49 0.62 -0.68
C ALA A 60 18.21 -0.67 -1.15
N LYS A 61 17.55 -1.83 -1.04
CA LYS A 61 18.09 -3.11 -1.54
C LYS A 61 18.25 -3.14 -3.05
N MET A 62 17.32 -2.53 -3.79
CA MET A 62 17.39 -2.36 -5.24
C MET A 62 18.44 -1.31 -5.67
N LYS A 63 19.00 -0.55 -4.72
CA LYS A 63 19.87 0.62 -4.99
C LYS A 63 19.16 1.68 -5.84
N ALA A 64 17.88 1.87 -5.62
CA ALA A 64 16.99 2.79 -6.32
C ALA A 64 16.58 3.95 -5.42
N GLU A 65 16.25 5.09 -6.04
CA GLU A 65 15.55 6.19 -5.39
C GLU A 65 14.04 5.97 -5.52
N CYS A 66 13.30 6.08 -4.41
CA CYS A 66 11.86 5.91 -4.44
C CYS A 66 11.12 7.12 -3.85
N GLU A 67 10.00 7.44 -4.49
CA GLU A 67 9.05 8.46 -4.06
C GLU A 67 7.73 7.78 -3.65
N ILE A 68 7.20 8.13 -2.48
CA ILE A 68 5.87 7.66 -2.05
C ILE A 68 4.80 8.56 -2.66
N VAL A 69 3.83 7.93 -3.32
CA VAL A 69 2.66 8.60 -3.92
C VAL A 69 1.40 8.05 -3.26
N THR A 70 0.59 8.92 -2.67
CA THR A 70 -0.67 8.49 -2.07
C THR A 70 -1.80 8.40 -3.08
N SER A 71 -2.67 7.42 -2.89
CA SER A 71 -3.85 7.17 -3.73
C SER A 71 -5.01 6.68 -2.87
N ASP A 72 -6.22 7.09 -3.17
CA ASP A 72 -7.39 6.51 -2.54
C ASP A 72 -7.43 5.01 -2.78
N TRP A 73 -7.92 4.25 -1.79
CA TRP A 73 -7.94 2.78 -1.81
C TRP A 73 -8.62 2.21 -3.06
N ASP A 74 -9.81 2.68 -3.41
CA ASP A 74 -10.55 2.18 -4.58
C ASP A 74 -9.83 2.44 -5.90
N GLY A 75 -8.96 3.45 -5.94
CA GLY A 75 -8.19 3.85 -7.11
C GLY A 75 -6.80 3.24 -7.18
N ILE A 76 -6.34 2.47 -6.18
CA ILE A 76 -4.93 2.11 -6.05
C ILE A 76 -4.46 1.17 -7.19
N ILE A 77 -5.21 0.13 -7.55
CA ILE A 77 -4.88 -0.75 -8.68
C ILE A 77 -5.08 -0.05 -10.03
N PRO A 78 -6.21 0.63 -10.31
CA PRO A 78 -6.36 1.45 -11.51
C PRO A 78 -5.24 2.46 -11.74
N ALA A 79 -4.75 3.10 -10.69
CA ALA A 79 -3.66 4.07 -10.79
C ALA A 79 -2.30 3.43 -11.11
N LEU A 80 -2.02 2.21 -10.61
CA LEU A 80 -0.86 1.41 -11.03
C LEU A 80 -0.93 1.09 -12.52
N ASN A 81 -2.07 0.60 -13.00
CA ASN A 81 -2.28 0.27 -14.41
C ASN A 81 -2.19 1.51 -15.30
N ALA A 82 -2.56 2.69 -14.79
CA ALA A 82 -2.37 3.98 -15.45
C ALA A 82 -0.94 4.55 -15.30
N LYS A 83 0.00 3.78 -14.70
CA LYS A 83 1.41 4.16 -14.51
C LYS A 83 1.62 5.45 -13.72
N LYS A 84 0.73 5.72 -12.75
CA LYS A 84 0.92 6.85 -11.83
C LYS A 84 2.05 6.54 -10.83
N TYR A 85 2.31 5.27 -10.57
CA TYR A 85 3.43 4.72 -9.81
C TYR A 85 3.79 3.34 -10.36
N ASP A 86 4.92 2.79 -9.92
CA ASP A 86 5.52 1.56 -10.45
C ASP A 86 5.17 0.34 -9.61
N PHE A 87 4.97 0.52 -8.31
CA PHE A 87 4.62 -0.53 -7.35
C PHE A 87 3.52 -0.03 -6.41
N ILE A 88 2.82 -0.99 -5.79
CA ILE A 88 1.97 -0.75 -4.62
C ILE A 88 2.59 -1.46 -3.42
N VAL A 89 2.80 -0.72 -2.31
CA VAL A 89 3.14 -1.28 -1.00
C VAL A 89 2.18 -0.66 0.02
N SER A 90 1.02 -1.28 0.21
CA SER A 90 -0.09 -0.70 0.96
C SER A 90 -0.96 -1.78 1.61
N SER A 91 -0.33 -2.79 2.21
CA SER A 91 -1.03 -3.93 2.84
C SER A 91 -2.07 -4.60 1.91
N LEU A 92 -1.86 -4.51 0.59
CA LEU A 92 -2.77 -5.02 -0.42
C LEU A 92 -2.74 -6.56 -0.45
N SER A 93 -3.78 -7.19 0.05
CA SER A 93 -3.90 -8.64 0.08
C SER A 93 -3.90 -9.26 -1.31
N ILE A 94 -3.19 -10.38 -1.47
CA ILE A 94 -3.17 -11.18 -2.68
C ILE A 94 -4.50 -11.92 -2.82
N THR A 95 -5.26 -11.66 -3.87
CA THR A 95 -6.48 -12.39 -4.22
C THR A 95 -6.46 -12.81 -5.68
N ASP A 96 -7.21 -13.86 -6.01
CA ASP A 96 -7.28 -14.34 -7.40
C ASP A 96 -7.94 -13.31 -8.33
N GLU A 97 -8.87 -12.52 -7.81
CA GLU A 97 -9.46 -11.39 -8.55
C GLU A 97 -8.39 -10.34 -8.87
N ARG A 98 -7.62 -9.91 -7.88
CA ARG A 98 -6.57 -8.87 -8.07
C ARG A 98 -5.45 -9.34 -8.98
N LYS A 99 -5.11 -10.64 -8.95
CA LYS A 99 -4.13 -11.24 -9.89
C LYS A 99 -4.55 -11.19 -11.35
N GLN A 100 -5.83 -10.97 -11.65
CA GLN A 100 -6.29 -10.76 -13.02
C GLN A 100 -5.94 -9.35 -13.54
N ALA A 101 -5.66 -8.42 -12.64
CA ALA A 101 -5.39 -7.03 -12.96
C ALA A 101 -3.92 -6.62 -12.77
N VAL A 102 -3.21 -7.25 -11.83
CA VAL A 102 -1.81 -6.92 -11.46
C VAL A 102 -1.05 -8.17 -11.03
N ASP A 103 0.27 -8.13 -11.17
CA ASP A 103 1.17 -9.14 -10.64
C ASP A 103 1.52 -8.84 -9.17
N PHE A 104 1.82 -9.89 -8.40
CA PHE A 104 2.21 -9.82 -7.01
C PHE A 104 3.59 -10.45 -6.80
N THR A 105 4.36 -9.88 -5.89
CA THR A 105 5.55 -10.50 -5.32
C THR A 105 5.17 -11.54 -4.27
N ASP A 106 6.16 -12.18 -3.64
CA ASP A 106 5.93 -12.87 -2.38
C ASP A 106 5.41 -11.89 -1.33
N PRO A 107 4.53 -12.35 -0.41
CA PRO A 107 3.98 -11.48 0.63
C PRO A 107 5.08 -11.04 1.61
N TYR A 108 5.09 -9.75 1.98
CA TYR A 108 6.03 -9.23 2.98
C TYR A 108 5.54 -9.41 4.43
N TYR A 109 4.26 -9.74 4.63
CA TYR A 109 3.70 -10.24 5.89
C TYR A 109 2.42 -11.01 5.63
N SER A 110 1.89 -11.71 6.65
CA SER A 110 0.61 -12.40 6.60
C SER A 110 -0.35 -11.80 7.62
N ASN A 111 -1.62 -11.77 7.27
CA ASN A 111 -2.68 -11.23 8.10
C ASN A 111 -3.91 -12.15 8.09
N LYS A 112 -4.86 -11.86 8.98
CA LYS A 112 -6.16 -12.53 9.07
C LYS A 112 -7.24 -11.48 9.29
N GLN A 113 -8.44 -11.74 8.78
CA GLN A 113 -9.60 -10.93 9.09
C GLN A 113 -10.08 -11.21 10.51
N GLN A 114 -10.55 -10.16 11.19
CA GLN A 114 -11.07 -10.27 12.55
C GLN A 114 -12.22 -9.28 12.75
N PHE A 115 -13.28 -9.76 13.43
CA PHE A 115 -14.32 -8.85 13.91
C PHE A 115 -13.84 -8.02 15.11
N ILE A 116 -14.23 -6.76 15.11
CA ILE A 116 -14.06 -5.84 16.23
C ILE A 116 -15.43 -5.37 16.66
N ALA A 117 -15.70 -5.40 17.96
CA ALA A 117 -16.91 -4.88 18.56
C ALA A 117 -16.57 -4.13 19.87
N PRO A 118 -17.47 -3.31 20.40
CA PRO A 118 -17.25 -2.63 21.67
C PRO A 118 -16.98 -3.64 22.80
N LYS A 119 -15.96 -3.40 23.62
CA LYS A 119 -15.51 -4.32 24.70
C LYS A 119 -16.59 -4.79 25.66
N LYS A 120 -17.68 -4.04 25.82
CA LYS A 120 -18.78 -4.34 26.75
C LYS A 120 -19.86 -5.25 26.12
N VAL A 121 -19.75 -5.58 24.85
CA VAL A 121 -20.70 -6.38 24.08
C VAL A 121 -20.15 -7.80 23.96
N ASP A 122 -20.92 -8.81 24.37
CA ASP A 122 -20.63 -10.21 24.04
C ASP A 122 -20.98 -10.48 22.59
N PHE A 123 -20.07 -10.06 21.68
CA PHE A 123 -20.28 -10.17 20.25
C PHE A 123 -19.92 -11.57 19.76
N LYS A 124 -20.90 -12.24 19.14
CA LYS A 124 -20.74 -13.57 18.53
C LYS A 124 -20.43 -13.44 17.05
N THR A 125 -19.53 -14.26 16.55
CA THR A 125 -19.02 -14.21 15.17
C THR A 125 -19.49 -15.36 14.28
N ASP A 126 -20.37 -16.22 14.79
CA ASP A 126 -21.02 -17.23 13.96
C ASP A 126 -22.08 -16.58 13.05
N LEU A 127 -22.29 -17.15 11.86
CA LEU A 127 -23.16 -16.55 10.84
C LEU A 127 -24.60 -16.33 11.35
N ALA A 128 -25.11 -17.19 12.20
CA ALA A 128 -26.48 -17.04 12.74
C ALA A 128 -26.59 -15.81 13.64
N SER A 129 -25.56 -15.53 14.44
CA SER A 129 -25.50 -14.37 15.34
C SER A 129 -25.22 -13.05 14.61
N LEU A 130 -24.66 -13.09 13.41
CA LEU A 130 -24.40 -11.92 12.60
C LEU A 130 -25.62 -11.42 11.81
N LYS A 131 -26.65 -12.28 11.64
CA LYS A 131 -27.89 -11.89 10.95
C LYS A 131 -28.60 -10.76 11.70
N GLY A 132 -29.09 -9.78 10.94
CA GLY A 132 -29.75 -8.59 11.45
C GLY A 132 -28.83 -7.57 12.11
N LYS A 133 -27.51 -7.80 12.13
CA LYS A 133 -26.52 -6.86 12.67
C LYS A 133 -26.20 -5.73 11.65
N ALA A 134 -25.81 -4.59 12.20
CA ALA A 134 -25.17 -3.53 11.44
C ALA A 134 -23.66 -3.75 11.46
N LEU A 135 -23.08 -4.12 10.32
CA LEU A 135 -21.66 -4.44 10.18
C LEU A 135 -20.99 -3.42 9.27
N GLY A 136 -19.75 -3.09 9.56
CA GLY A 136 -18.99 -2.15 8.76
C GLY A 136 -17.65 -2.70 8.32
N THR A 137 -17.14 -2.20 7.19
CA THR A 137 -15.79 -2.49 6.69
C THR A 137 -15.39 -1.46 5.65
N GLN A 138 -14.09 -1.34 5.38
CA GLN A 138 -13.63 -0.55 4.23
C GLN A 138 -14.04 -1.26 2.94
N ARG A 139 -14.53 -0.48 1.95
CA ARG A 139 -14.94 -1.02 0.64
C ARG A 139 -13.76 -1.61 -0.12
N SER A 140 -14.02 -2.42 -1.14
CA SER A 140 -13.02 -3.03 -2.03
C SER A 140 -11.92 -3.83 -1.28
N THR A 141 -12.28 -4.39 -0.10
CA THR A 141 -11.40 -5.24 0.71
C THR A 141 -11.89 -6.69 0.70
N GLN A 142 -11.02 -7.62 1.12
CA GLN A 142 -11.43 -9.01 1.36
C GLN A 142 -12.52 -9.12 2.43
N ALA A 143 -12.52 -8.21 3.41
CA ALA A 143 -13.56 -8.17 4.44
C ALA A 143 -14.92 -7.79 3.83
N ALA A 144 -14.96 -6.82 2.92
CA ALA A 144 -16.19 -6.45 2.21
C ALA A 144 -16.74 -7.62 1.40
N THR A 145 -15.89 -8.28 0.62
CA THR A 145 -16.27 -9.48 -0.16
C THR A 145 -16.78 -10.58 0.76
N TRP A 146 -16.09 -10.86 1.87
CA TRP A 146 -16.52 -11.90 2.82
C TRP A 146 -17.89 -11.60 3.43
N LEU A 147 -18.15 -10.36 3.84
CA LEU A 147 -19.45 -9.96 4.40
C LEU A 147 -20.56 -10.12 3.37
N ASP A 148 -20.35 -9.71 2.12
CA ASP A 148 -21.32 -9.84 1.04
C ASP A 148 -21.63 -11.31 0.73
N ASP A 149 -20.58 -12.12 0.53
CA ASP A 149 -20.71 -13.54 0.18
C ASP A 149 -21.40 -14.38 1.27
N ASN A 150 -21.19 -14.06 2.54
CA ASN A 150 -21.67 -14.88 3.65
C ASN A 150 -22.97 -14.37 4.31
N LEU A 151 -23.24 -13.07 4.22
CA LEU A 151 -24.39 -12.44 4.85
C LEU A 151 -25.33 -11.77 3.87
N GLY A 152 -24.80 -11.19 2.79
CA GLY A 152 -25.60 -10.54 1.78
C GLY A 152 -26.64 -9.59 2.39
N THR A 153 -27.93 -9.89 2.15
CA THR A 153 -29.06 -9.14 2.71
C THR A 153 -29.47 -9.53 4.12
N ASP A 154 -28.83 -10.56 4.71
CA ASP A 154 -29.13 -11.01 6.07
C ASP A 154 -28.60 -10.08 7.17
N ALA A 155 -27.67 -9.17 6.82
CA ALA A 155 -27.14 -8.13 7.69
C ALA A 155 -27.15 -6.77 6.98
N THR A 156 -27.07 -5.68 7.74
CA THR A 156 -26.84 -4.35 7.17
C THR A 156 -25.35 -4.11 7.05
N ILE A 157 -24.80 -4.03 5.82
CA ILE A 157 -23.38 -3.85 5.59
C ILE A 157 -23.12 -2.41 5.18
N SER A 158 -22.33 -1.68 5.97
CA SER A 158 -21.86 -0.32 5.68
C SER A 158 -20.44 -0.37 5.14
N LEU A 159 -20.26 0.19 3.93
CA LEU A 159 -18.96 0.26 3.25
C LEU A 159 -18.39 1.67 3.36
N TYR A 160 -17.15 1.79 3.82
CA TYR A 160 -16.46 3.06 4.07
C TYR A 160 -15.31 3.27 3.09
N ASP A 161 -15.02 4.53 2.79
CA ASP A 161 -13.87 4.89 1.93
C ASP A 161 -12.55 4.58 2.62
N THR A 162 -12.47 4.77 3.94
CA THR A 162 -11.27 4.49 4.76
C THR A 162 -11.63 3.65 5.98
N GLN A 163 -10.64 2.94 6.50
CA GLN A 163 -10.80 2.19 7.75
C GLN A 163 -11.08 3.12 8.96
N GLU A 164 -10.52 4.33 8.98
CA GLU A 164 -10.79 5.32 10.03
C GLU A 164 -12.27 5.71 10.09
N ASN A 165 -12.92 5.91 8.94
CA ASN A 165 -14.35 6.22 8.90
C ASN A 165 -15.19 5.08 9.48
N ALA A 166 -14.78 3.83 9.25
CA ALA A 166 -15.44 2.68 9.86
C ALA A 166 -15.30 2.69 11.39
N TYR A 167 -14.11 3.02 11.93
CA TYR A 167 -13.90 3.14 13.38
C TYR A 167 -14.75 4.23 14.02
N LEU A 168 -14.92 5.38 13.35
CA LEU A 168 -15.80 6.46 13.82
C LEU A 168 -17.24 5.99 13.94
N ASP A 169 -17.72 5.17 13.02
CA ASP A 169 -19.08 4.64 13.07
C ASP A 169 -19.24 3.55 14.14
N LEU A 170 -18.24 2.70 14.35
CA LEU A 170 -18.23 1.75 15.45
C LEU A 170 -18.27 2.48 16.81
N THR A 171 -17.43 3.49 17.00
CA THR A 171 -17.34 4.21 18.29
C THR A 171 -18.58 5.03 18.58
N SER A 172 -19.28 5.51 17.56
CA SER A 172 -20.56 6.23 17.68
C SER A 172 -21.78 5.31 17.81
N GLY A 173 -21.59 3.97 17.70
CA GLY A 173 -22.67 2.98 17.77
C GLY A 173 -23.57 2.92 16.54
N ARG A 174 -23.13 3.45 15.38
CA ARG A 174 -23.86 3.32 14.11
C ARG A 174 -23.72 1.95 13.48
N VAL A 175 -22.68 1.20 13.83
CA VAL A 175 -22.52 -0.21 13.51
C VAL A 175 -22.24 -1.02 14.78
N ASP A 176 -22.67 -2.28 14.79
CA ASP A 176 -22.48 -3.21 15.92
C ASP A 176 -21.03 -3.73 15.98
N ALA A 177 -20.42 -3.96 14.81
CA ALA A 177 -19.06 -4.44 14.69
C ALA A 177 -18.46 -4.08 13.32
N LEU A 178 -17.13 -4.16 13.23
CA LEU A 178 -16.38 -4.08 11.98
C LEU A 178 -15.72 -5.41 11.69
N LEU A 179 -15.55 -5.73 10.40
CA LEU A 179 -14.63 -6.76 9.93
C LEU A 179 -13.45 -6.08 9.23
N ALA A 180 -12.25 -6.35 9.69
CA ALA A 180 -11.02 -5.76 9.14
C ALA A 180 -9.81 -6.66 9.42
N ASP A 181 -8.67 -6.26 8.92
CA ASP A 181 -7.40 -6.93 9.20
C ASP A 181 -7.08 -6.92 10.69
N LYS A 182 -6.68 -8.08 11.21
CA LYS A 182 -6.44 -8.25 12.64
C LYS A 182 -5.50 -7.20 13.24
N TYR A 183 -4.39 -6.91 12.55
CA TYR A 183 -3.36 -6.02 13.09
C TYR A 183 -3.70 -4.53 12.96
N ALA A 184 -4.65 -4.15 12.10
CA ALA A 184 -5.19 -2.79 12.04
C ALA A 184 -6.05 -2.45 13.27
N ASN A 185 -6.34 -3.42 14.13
CA ASN A 185 -7.31 -3.34 15.21
C ASN A 185 -6.67 -3.32 16.61
N TYR A 186 -5.35 -3.16 16.71
CA TYR A 186 -4.65 -3.24 18.00
C TYR A 186 -4.42 -1.89 18.70
N ASP A 187 -4.76 -0.77 18.09
CA ASP A 187 -4.61 0.57 18.65
C ASP A 187 -5.90 1.11 19.29
#